data_a7283fec6da5a975ec6dde4a039ed20a
#
_entry.id   a7283fec6da5a975ec6dde4a039ed20a
#
_cell.length_a   1.000
_cell.length_b   1.000
_cell.length_c   1.000
_cell.angle_alpha   90.00
_cell.angle_beta   90.00
_cell.angle_gamma   90.00
#
_symmetry.space_group_name_H-M   'P 1'
#
loop_
_entity.id
_entity.type
_entity.pdbx_description
1 polymer ?
#
loop_
_entity_poly.entity_id
_entity_poly.type
_entity_poly.pdbx_seq_one_letter_code
_entity_poly.pdbx_strand_id
1 'polypeptide(L)'
;MNTVYIGYDPKEDTAYEVLKFTIERISGKNIRVVPLRKDLLELTGMYRRKSELIKGQPYDVIDGRPFSTEFSFSRFLVPALNLYEGKALFMDSDMYLRADVNELFEMCDMDYYPVYCVHHKYEPENKTKMDGKEQHQYHRKNWSSLMMFNCAHEENKKLTPEVVNTQSGRWLHGFGWLPDKEADIGKIPEEWNWLDGHSPEDMDA
;
A
#
# COMPACT_ATOMS: atom_id res chain seq x y z
N MET A 1 -7.91 -10.65 16.04
CA MET A 1 -8.05 -11.11 14.63
C MET A 1 -7.31 -10.12 13.77
N ASN A 2 -6.31 -10.59 13.02
CA ASN A 2 -5.50 -9.74 12.15
C ASN A 2 -6.32 -9.27 10.94
N THR A 3 -6.11 -8.03 10.51
CA THR A 3 -6.84 -7.45 9.36
C THR A 3 -5.88 -7.15 8.22
N VAL A 4 -6.21 -7.66 7.03
CA VAL A 4 -5.52 -7.35 5.78
C VAL A 4 -6.44 -6.53 4.89
N TYR A 5 -6.01 -5.33 4.55
CA TYR A 5 -6.66 -4.47 3.58
C TYR A 5 -6.01 -4.67 2.21
N ILE A 6 -6.80 -5.01 1.22
CA ILE A 6 -6.32 -5.17 -0.16
C ILE A 6 -6.80 -4.00 -1.00
N GLY A 7 -5.90 -3.38 -1.75
CA GLY A 7 -6.29 -2.39 -2.76
C GLY A 7 -7.27 -3.00 -3.76
N TYR A 8 -8.36 -2.31 -4.07
CA TYR A 8 -9.34 -2.79 -5.04
C TYR A 8 -9.52 -1.80 -6.18
N ASP A 9 -9.31 -2.29 -7.40
CA ASP A 9 -9.68 -1.60 -8.63
C ASP A 9 -10.55 -2.56 -9.46
N PRO A 10 -11.73 -2.14 -9.95
CA PRO A 10 -12.58 -3.00 -10.79
C PRO A 10 -11.89 -3.57 -12.03
N LYS A 11 -10.82 -2.92 -12.51
CA LYS A 11 -10.02 -3.42 -13.63
C LYS A 11 -9.12 -4.60 -13.25
N GLU A 12 -8.86 -4.77 -11.96
CA GLU A 12 -7.97 -5.78 -11.38
C GLU A 12 -8.75 -6.77 -10.49
N ASP A 13 -10.06 -6.92 -10.70
CA ASP A 13 -10.95 -7.76 -9.89
C ASP A 13 -10.43 -9.21 -9.77
N THR A 14 -9.95 -9.78 -10.87
CA THR A 14 -9.38 -11.13 -10.88
C THR A 14 -8.13 -11.24 -9.99
N ALA A 15 -7.25 -10.23 -10.02
CA ALA A 15 -6.05 -10.22 -9.19
C ALA A 15 -6.43 -10.14 -7.69
N TYR A 16 -7.37 -9.27 -7.36
CA TYR A 16 -7.92 -9.18 -6.00
C TYR A 16 -8.47 -10.53 -5.50
N GLU A 17 -9.29 -11.22 -6.30
CA GLU A 17 -9.89 -12.50 -5.90
C GLU A 17 -8.83 -13.59 -5.74
N VAL A 18 -7.78 -13.60 -6.57
CA VAL A 18 -6.64 -14.52 -6.43
C VAL A 18 -5.89 -14.26 -5.12
N LEU A 19 -5.52 -13.01 -4.84
CA LEU A 19 -4.81 -12.67 -3.61
C LEU A 19 -5.65 -13.04 -2.38
N LYS A 20 -6.91 -12.63 -2.35
CA LYS A 20 -7.83 -12.97 -1.26
C LYS A 20 -7.91 -14.48 -1.04
N PHE A 21 -8.08 -15.26 -2.11
CA PHE A 21 -8.13 -16.71 -2.03
C PHE A 21 -6.85 -17.30 -1.44
N THR A 22 -5.66 -16.79 -1.84
CA THR A 22 -4.39 -17.29 -1.30
C THR A 22 -4.22 -16.97 0.18
N ILE A 23 -4.62 -15.75 0.60
CA ILE A 23 -4.63 -15.37 2.03
C ILE A 23 -5.53 -16.31 2.82
N GLU A 24 -6.79 -16.49 2.41
CA GLU A 24 -7.77 -17.33 3.12
C GLU A 24 -7.35 -18.79 3.16
N ARG A 25 -6.71 -19.28 2.10
CA ARG A 25 -6.24 -20.68 2.01
C ARG A 25 -5.02 -20.94 2.87
N ILE A 26 -4.04 -20.05 2.88
CA ILE A 26 -2.73 -20.26 3.53
C ILE A 26 -2.80 -19.83 5.00
N SER A 27 -3.40 -18.70 5.29
CA SER A 27 -3.40 -18.09 6.63
C SER A 27 -4.65 -18.40 7.45
N GLY A 28 -5.61 -19.11 6.85
CA GLY A 28 -6.80 -19.61 7.54
C GLY A 28 -7.83 -18.53 7.88
N LYS A 29 -8.86 -18.94 8.66
CA LYS A 29 -10.04 -18.11 8.93
C LYS A 29 -9.84 -17.02 9.99
N ASN A 30 -8.67 -16.94 10.61
CA ASN A 30 -8.37 -15.94 11.64
C ASN A 30 -7.91 -14.59 11.05
N ILE A 31 -7.85 -14.49 9.73
CA ILE A 31 -7.55 -13.26 9.00
C ILE A 31 -8.85 -12.65 8.48
N ARG A 32 -9.02 -11.37 8.74
CA ARG A 32 -10.08 -10.56 8.13
C ARG A 32 -9.52 -9.88 6.88
N VAL A 33 -10.04 -10.23 5.71
CA VAL A 33 -9.70 -9.58 4.44
C VAL A 33 -10.73 -8.51 4.11
N VAL A 34 -10.28 -7.29 3.83
CA VAL A 34 -11.12 -6.12 3.57
C VAL A 34 -10.68 -5.44 2.26
N PRO A 35 -11.52 -5.40 1.21
CA PRO A 35 -11.19 -4.64 0.00
C PRO A 35 -11.30 -3.14 0.26
N LEU A 36 -10.29 -2.36 -0.16
CA LEU A 36 -10.36 -0.90 -0.17
C LEU A 36 -11.09 -0.41 -1.41
N ARG A 37 -12.40 -0.50 -1.39
CA ARG A 37 -13.27 -0.08 -2.48
C ARG A 37 -13.50 1.43 -2.44
N LYS A 38 -13.10 2.12 -3.49
CA LYS A 38 -13.23 3.57 -3.62
C LYS A 38 -14.69 4.03 -3.47
N ASP A 39 -15.63 3.36 -4.16
CA ASP A 39 -17.06 3.68 -4.10
C ASP A 39 -17.63 3.63 -2.68
N LEU A 40 -17.25 2.64 -1.88
CA LEU A 40 -17.68 2.53 -0.48
C LEU A 40 -17.01 3.58 0.40
N LEU A 41 -15.74 3.89 0.17
CA LEU A 41 -15.01 4.93 0.90
C LEU A 41 -15.57 6.32 0.59
N GLU A 42 -16.01 6.58 -0.64
CA GLU A 42 -16.69 7.81 -1.04
C GLU A 42 -18.07 7.92 -0.39
N LEU A 43 -18.84 6.83 -0.39
CA LEU A 43 -20.17 6.79 0.25
C LEU A 43 -20.11 7.10 1.75
N THR A 44 -19.06 6.64 2.43
CA THR A 44 -18.85 6.89 3.87
C THR A 44 -18.17 8.23 4.17
N GLY A 45 -17.77 9.00 3.15
CA GLY A 45 -17.05 10.26 3.30
C GLY A 45 -15.59 10.12 3.72
N MET A 46 -15.07 8.90 3.84
CA MET A 46 -13.66 8.64 4.16
C MET A 46 -12.73 9.04 3.01
N TYR A 47 -13.17 8.90 1.77
CA TYR A 47 -12.42 9.28 0.59
C TYR A 47 -13.23 10.25 -0.26
N ARG A 48 -12.65 11.42 -0.60
CA ARG A 48 -13.28 12.46 -1.41
C ARG A 48 -12.30 13.15 -2.36
N ARG A 49 -11.17 12.47 -2.61
CA ARG A 49 -10.10 12.97 -3.46
C ARG A 49 -10.56 12.99 -4.92
N LYS A 50 -10.46 14.15 -5.56
CA LYS A 50 -10.89 14.35 -6.94
C LYS A 50 -9.78 13.98 -7.91
N SER A 51 -10.17 13.42 -9.04
CA SER A 51 -9.30 13.15 -10.17
C SER A 51 -9.91 13.66 -11.47
N GLU A 52 -9.05 13.99 -12.42
CA GLU A 52 -9.42 14.36 -13.79
C GLU A 52 -8.89 13.31 -14.76
N LEU A 53 -9.67 13.01 -15.80
CA LEU A 53 -9.26 12.08 -16.85
C LEU A 53 -8.62 12.86 -17.99
N ILE A 54 -7.29 12.73 -18.17
CA ILE A 54 -6.53 13.36 -19.25
C ILE A 54 -6.01 12.27 -20.18
N LYS A 55 -6.47 12.27 -21.43
CA LYS A 55 -6.10 11.26 -22.45
C LYS A 55 -6.26 9.81 -21.98
N GLY A 56 -7.32 9.53 -21.20
CA GLY A 56 -7.62 8.18 -20.70
C GLY A 56 -6.84 7.77 -19.44
N GLN A 57 -5.99 8.63 -18.90
CA GLN A 57 -5.26 8.40 -17.65
C GLN A 57 -5.79 9.31 -16.54
N PRO A 58 -6.05 8.79 -15.32
CA PRO A 58 -6.45 9.61 -14.19
C PRO A 58 -5.28 10.44 -13.65
N TYR A 59 -5.57 11.69 -13.36
CA TYR A 59 -4.66 12.66 -12.73
C TYR A 59 -5.26 13.13 -11.42
N ASP A 60 -4.44 13.19 -10.40
CA ASP A 60 -4.83 13.76 -9.12
C ASP A 60 -4.93 15.30 -9.22
N VAL A 61 -6.04 15.86 -8.74
CA VAL A 61 -6.27 17.33 -8.81
C VAL A 61 -5.33 18.09 -7.85
N ILE A 62 -4.83 17.45 -6.80
CA ILE A 62 -4.04 18.10 -5.76
C ILE A 62 -2.62 18.40 -6.24
N ASP A 63 -1.97 17.42 -6.90
CA ASP A 63 -0.59 17.60 -7.36
C ASP A 63 -0.42 17.56 -8.88
N GLY A 64 -1.52 17.40 -9.63
CA GLY A 64 -1.52 17.39 -11.09
C GLY A 64 -0.79 16.19 -11.70
N ARG A 65 -0.59 15.11 -10.94
CA ARG A 65 0.18 13.94 -11.37
C ARG A 65 -0.71 12.76 -11.74
N PRO A 66 -0.28 11.95 -12.72
CA PRO A 66 -0.99 10.72 -13.06
C PRO A 66 -0.84 9.68 -11.96
N PHE A 67 -1.89 8.86 -11.80
CA PHE A 67 -1.86 7.67 -10.97
C PHE A 67 -2.51 6.50 -11.73
N SER A 68 -2.34 5.25 -11.25
CA SER A 68 -2.73 4.05 -12.02
C SER A 68 -3.93 3.33 -11.46
N THR A 69 -4.11 3.25 -10.15
CA THR A 69 -5.15 2.43 -9.51
C THR A 69 -6.08 3.24 -8.62
N GLU A 70 -7.32 2.79 -8.45
CA GLU A 70 -8.29 3.48 -7.59
C GLU A 70 -7.88 3.56 -6.13
N PHE A 71 -7.00 2.66 -5.69
CA PHE A 71 -6.47 2.60 -4.33
C PHE A 71 -5.12 3.31 -4.15
N SER A 72 -4.63 4.03 -5.15
CA SER A 72 -3.33 4.71 -5.09
C SER A 72 -3.15 5.57 -3.84
N PHE A 73 -4.20 6.23 -3.36
CA PHE A 73 -4.12 7.09 -2.17
C PHE A 73 -4.91 6.53 -0.99
N SER A 74 -5.98 5.77 -1.23
CA SER A 74 -6.83 5.23 -0.15
C SER A 74 -6.11 4.20 0.73
N ARG A 75 -4.98 3.61 0.27
CA ARG A 75 -4.11 2.76 1.07
C ARG A 75 -3.64 3.41 2.38
N PHE A 76 -3.49 4.73 2.38
CA PHE A 76 -3.08 5.50 3.55
C PHE A 76 -4.22 5.76 4.55
N LEU A 77 -5.46 5.35 4.24
CA LEU A 77 -6.57 5.35 5.18
C LEU A 77 -6.57 4.16 6.14
N VAL A 78 -5.71 3.15 5.93
CA VAL A 78 -5.70 1.92 6.72
C VAL A 78 -5.67 2.18 8.23
N PRO A 79 -4.84 3.09 8.79
CA PRO A 79 -4.89 3.38 10.21
C PRO A 79 -6.25 3.90 10.68
N ALA A 80 -6.87 4.80 9.93
CA ALA A 80 -8.19 5.34 10.26
C ALA A 80 -9.31 4.29 10.11
N LEU A 81 -9.26 3.45 9.09
CA LEU A 81 -10.21 2.36 8.87
C LEU A 81 -10.09 1.27 9.95
N ASN A 82 -8.91 1.11 10.52
CA ASN A 82 -8.66 0.22 11.67
C ASN A 82 -8.86 0.94 13.02
N LEU A 83 -9.56 2.10 13.01
CA LEU A 83 -9.90 2.91 14.18
C LEU A 83 -8.69 3.37 15.00
N TYR A 84 -7.52 3.43 14.38
CA TYR A 84 -6.22 3.71 15.03
C TYR A 84 -5.91 2.74 16.18
N GLU A 85 -6.31 1.47 16.03
CA GLU A 85 -6.10 0.45 17.03
C GLU A 85 -5.32 -0.74 16.45
N GLY A 86 -4.42 -1.33 17.26
CA GLY A 86 -3.65 -2.52 16.91
C GLY A 86 -2.82 -2.36 15.65
N LYS A 87 -2.71 -3.43 14.88
CA LYS A 87 -1.96 -3.47 13.61
C LYS A 87 -2.83 -3.96 12.45
N ALA A 88 -2.52 -3.48 11.24
CA ALA A 88 -3.19 -3.87 10.02
C ALA A 88 -2.20 -3.89 8.85
N LEU A 89 -2.36 -4.86 7.95
CA LEU A 89 -1.57 -4.99 6.74
C LEU A 89 -2.33 -4.39 5.55
N PHE A 90 -1.64 -3.60 4.74
CA PHE A 90 -2.08 -3.23 3.40
C PHE A 90 -1.28 -4.02 2.35
N MET A 91 -1.97 -4.47 1.30
CA MET A 91 -1.38 -5.12 0.12
C MET A 91 -1.99 -4.58 -1.17
N ASP A 92 -1.18 -4.42 -2.21
CA ASP A 92 -1.66 -4.21 -3.58
C ASP A 92 -2.38 -5.48 -4.07
N SER A 93 -3.33 -5.34 -4.99
CA SER A 93 -4.17 -6.46 -5.48
C SER A 93 -3.42 -7.47 -6.34
N ASP A 94 -2.34 -7.05 -6.99
CA ASP A 94 -1.55 -7.83 -7.95
C ASP A 94 -0.46 -8.72 -7.31
N MET A 95 -0.64 -9.03 -6.04
CA MET A 95 0.25 -9.92 -5.27
C MET A 95 -0.30 -11.36 -5.23
N TYR A 96 0.61 -12.30 -5.00
CA TYR A 96 0.30 -13.71 -4.74
C TYR A 96 1.02 -14.18 -3.49
N LEU A 97 0.26 -14.65 -2.50
CA LEU A 97 0.82 -15.06 -1.22
C LEU A 97 1.27 -16.54 -1.27
N ARG A 98 2.51 -16.80 -0.82
CA ARG A 98 3.09 -18.15 -0.73
C ARG A 98 3.34 -18.62 0.69
N ALA A 99 3.32 -17.70 1.67
CA ALA A 99 3.53 -17.99 3.08
C ALA A 99 2.36 -17.50 3.93
N ASP A 100 2.31 -17.89 5.20
CA ASP A 100 1.28 -17.47 6.14
C ASP A 100 1.45 -15.99 6.50
N VAL A 101 0.48 -15.16 6.15
CA VAL A 101 0.52 -13.72 6.47
C VAL A 101 0.58 -13.42 7.98
N ASN A 102 0.19 -14.38 8.83
CA ASN A 102 0.34 -14.23 10.28
C ASN A 102 1.80 -14.10 10.69
N GLU A 103 2.75 -14.68 9.95
CA GLU A 103 4.18 -14.52 10.20
C GLU A 103 4.63 -13.06 10.09
N LEU A 104 4.06 -12.29 9.13
CA LEU A 104 4.30 -10.84 9.05
C LEU A 104 3.78 -10.09 10.29
N PHE A 105 2.59 -10.49 10.77
CA PHE A 105 2.04 -9.89 11.98
C PHE A 105 2.87 -10.21 13.23
N GLU A 106 3.53 -11.35 13.28
CA GLU A 106 4.41 -11.75 14.38
C GLU A 106 5.79 -11.09 14.26
N MET A 107 6.34 -11.02 13.03
CA MET A 107 7.65 -10.47 12.76
C MET A 107 7.75 -8.96 13.02
N CYS A 108 6.68 -8.20 12.70
CA CYS A 108 6.66 -6.76 12.86
C CYS A 108 6.41 -6.37 14.32
N ASP A 109 7.46 -6.00 15.03
CA ASP A 109 7.37 -5.51 16.40
C ASP A 109 6.86 -4.07 16.43
N MET A 110 5.63 -3.89 16.92
CA MET A 110 4.94 -2.61 16.94
C MET A 110 5.44 -1.62 17.99
N ASP A 111 6.36 -2.01 18.85
CA ASP A 111 6.91 -1.10 19.86
C ASP A 111 7.93 -0.11 19.26
N TYR A 112 8.47 -0.39 18.06
CA TYR A 112 9.54 0.41 17.47
C TYR A 112 9.10 1.30 16.32
N TYR A 113 8.28 0.80 15.39
CA TYR A 113 8.03 1.53 14.14
C TYR A 113 6.55 1.78 13.89
N PRO A 114 6.19 2.98 13.40
CA PRO A 114 4.83 3.27 12.96
C PRO A 114 4.41 2.44 11.73
N VAL A 115 5.35 2.13 10.84
CA VAL A 115 5.08 1.34 9.63
C VAL A 115 6.29 0.48 9.27
N TYR A 116 6.00 -0.70 8.70
CA TYR A 116 7.00 -1.58 8.11
C TYR A 116 6.68 -1.80 6.64
N CYS A 117 7.70 -1.85 5.81
CA CYS A 117 7.59 -2.21 4.40
C CYS A 117 8.88 -2.84 3.87
N VAL A 118 8.83 -3.39 2.66
CA VAL A 118 10.04 -3.82 1.96
C VAL A 118 10.77 -2.60 1.41
N HIS A 119 12.04 -2.46 1.74
CA HIS A 119 12.89 -1.36 1.29
C HIS A 119 13.53 -1.69 -0.05
N HIS A 120 12.73 -1.69 -1.13
CA HIS A 120 13.25 -1.92 -2.47
C HIS A 120 14.33 -0.91 -2.84
N LYS A 121 15.47 -1.40 -3.28
CA LYS A 121 16.51 -0.58 -3.92
C LYS A 121 16.11 -0.38 -5.37
N TYR A 122 15.64 0.82 -5.70
CA TYR A 122 15.26 1.15 -7.07
C TYR A 122 16.42 1.86 -7.77
N GLU A 123 17.11 1.13 -8.64
CA GLU A 123 18.04 1.69 -9.60
C GLU A 123 17.37 1.68 -10.98
N PRO A 124 16.90 2.82 -11.49
CA PRO A 124 16.16 2.84 -12.75
C PRO A 124 17.13 2.66 -13.93
N GLU A 125 17.08 1.54 -14.60
CA GLU A 125 17.77 1.32 -15.87
C GLU A 125 17.15 2.07 -17.05
N ASN A 126 15.85 2.36 -17.01
CA ASN A 126 15.14 3.06 -18.08
C ASN A 126 14.17 4.13 -17.57
N LYS A 127 14.16 5.30 -18.24
CA LYS A 127 13.27 6.43 -17.93
C LYS A 127 11.83 6.27 -18.43
N THR A 128 11.53 5.24 -19.21
CA THR A 128 10.24 5.00 -19.85
C THR A 128 9.69 3.62 -19.49
N LYS A 129 8.40 3.54 -19.15
CA LYS A 129 7.69 2.26 -19.03
C LYS A 129 7.54 1.59 -20.39
N MET A 130 7.28 0.26 -20.41
CA MET A 130 7.04 -0.51 -21.63
C MET A 130 5.88 0.03 -22.49
N ASP A 131 4.96 0.82 -21.91
CA ASP A 131 3.86 1.50 -22.58
C ASP A 131 4.17 2.96 -23.02
N GLY A 132 5.44 3.40 -22.93
CA GLY A 132 5.90 4.72 -23.36
C GLY A 132 5.54 5.88 -22.43
N LYS A 133 5.00 5.62 -21.22
CA LYS A 133 4.68 6.66 -20.24
C LYS A 133 5.90 7.11 -19.44
N GLU A 134 5.99 8.42 -19.18
CA GLU A 134 7.04 8.95 -18.30
C GLU A 134 6.90 8.39 -16.87
N GLN A 135 8.02 7.90 -16.33
CA GLN A 135 8.11 7.39 -14.99
C GLN A 135 8.80 8.43 -14.10
N HIS A 136 8.07 9.01 -13.16
CA HIS A 136 8.68 9.88 -12.16
C HIS A 136 9.45 9.04 -11.14
N GLN A 137 10.74 9.31 -11.04
CA GLN A 137 11.63 8.66 -10.09
C GLN A 137 11.40 9.24 -8.68
N TYR A 138 11.14 8.40 -7.70
CA TYR A 138 11.24 8.72 -6.29
C TYR A 138 11.87 7.53 -5.55
N HIS A 139 12.72 7.83 -4.57
CA HIS A 139 13.59 6.86 -3.88
C HIS A 139 12.85 5.70 -3.20
N ARG A 140 11.52 5.79 -3.00
CA ARG A 140 10.69 4.80 -2.32
C ARG A 140 9.63 4.19 -3.22
N LYS A 141 9.99 3.98 -4.48
CA LYS A 141 9.11 3.29 -5.40
C LYS A 141 8.84 1.87 -4.88
N ASN A 142 7.58 1.43 -4.98
CA ASN A 142 7.07 0.13 -4.52
C ASN A 142 7.08 -0.10 -2.99
N TRP A 143 7.59 0.80 -2.17
CA TRP A 143 7.55 0.65 -0.71
C TRP A 143 6.13 0.62 -0.16
N SER A 144 5.21 1.34 -0.77
CA SER A 144 3.81 1.41 -0.33
C SER A 144 2.91 0.32 -0.90
N SER A 145 3.44 -0.65 -1.65
CA SER A 145 2.66 -1.79 -2.18
C SER A 145 2.36 -2.85 -1.12
N LEU A 146 3.22 -2.96 -0.09
CA LEU A 146 3.01 -3.78 1.09
C LEU A 146 3.42 -2.99 2.33
N MET A 147 2.46 -2.70 3.22
CA MET A 147 2.70 -1.90 4.43
C MET A 147 2.02 -2.53 5.65
N MET A 148 2.81 -2.90 6.65
CA MET A 148 2.28 -3.24 7.97
C MET A 148 2.23 -1.98 8.82
N PHE A 149 1.03 -1.51 9.15
CA PHE A 149 0.81 -0.35 10.01
C PHE A 149 0.68 -0.74 11.47
N ASN A 150 1.40 -0.06 12.36
CA ASN A 150 1.01 0.09 13.75
C ASN A 150 -0.06 1.18 13.82
N CYS A 151 -1.32 0.80 13.68
CA CYS A 151 -2.41 1.78 13.60
C CYS A 151 -2.53 2.64 14.87
N ALA A 152 -2.14 2.10 16.02
CA ALA A 152 -2.19 2.81 17.31
C ALA A 152 -1.05 3.82 17.51
N HIS A 153 0.02 3.76 16.70
CA HIS A 153 1.15 4.66 16.84
C HIS A 153 0.76 6.12 16.60
N GLU A 154 1.29 7.05 17.42
CA GLU A 154 0.94 8.49 17.36
C GLU A 154 1.19 9.10 15.98
N GLU A 155 2.25 8.69 15.28
CA GLU A 155 2.53 9.18 13.94
C GLU A 155 1.43 8.77 12.95
N ASN A 156 0.89 7.56 13.05
CA ASN A 156 -0.16 7.07 12.15
C ASN A 156 -1.53 7.71 12.43
N LYS A 157 -1.75 8.27 13.62
CA LYS A 157 -2.93 9.10 13.92
C LYS A 157 -2.98 10.38 13.10
N LYS A 158 -1.85 10.82 12.53
CA LYS A 158 -1.78 11.94 11.58
C LYS A 158 -2.40 11.60 10.22
N LEU A 159 -2.49 10.31 9.85
CA LEU A 159 -3.16 9.84 8.62
C LEU A 159 -4.68 9.87 8.78
N THR A 160 -5.22 11.06 9.04
CA THR A 160 -6.67 11.26 9.08
C THR A 160 -7.25 11.25 7.67
N PRO A 161 -8.57 10.98 7.51
CA PRO A 161 -9.23 11.13 6.22
C PRO A 161 -8.98 12.51 5.58
N GLU A 162 -8.95 13.58 6.38
CA GLU A 162 -8.64 14.93 5.87
C GLU A 162 -7.25 14.99 5.26
N VAL A 163 -6.22 14.50 5.96
CA VAL A 163 -4.83 14.49 5.50
C VAL A 163 -4.69 13.67 4.21
N VAL A 164 -5.26 12.47 4.17
CA VAL A 164 -5.18 11.62 2.98
C VAL A 164 -5.89 12.25 1.78
N ASN A 165 -6.96 13.01 1.99
CA ASN A 165 -7.71 13.67 0.93
C ASN A 165 -7.10 15.00 0.47
N THR A 166 -6.13 15.58 1.18
CA THR A 166 -5.60 16.92 0.91
C THR A 166 -4.10 16.97 0.64
N GLN A 167 -3.33 15.99 1.13
CA GLN A 167 -1.89 15.95 0.88
C GLN A 167 -1.57 15.43 -0.53
N SER A 168 -0.43 15.87 -1.10
CA SER A 168 0.01 15.40 -2.41
C SER A 168 0.32 13.89 -2.41
N GLY A 169 0.14 13.23 -3.55
CA GLY A 169 0.53 11.82 -3.71
C GLY A 169 2.01 11.61 -3.40
N ARG A 170 2.87 12.56 -3.80
CA ARG A 170 4.30 12.53 -3.46
C ARG A 170 4.55 12.54 -1.94
N TRP A 171 3.78 13.32 -1.19
CA TRP A 171 3.90 13.37 0.28
C TRP A 171 3.46 12.04 0.90
N LEU A 172 2.33 11.49 0.46
CA LEU A 172 1.80 10.23 0.95
C LEU A 172 2.77 9.07 0.67
N HIS A 173 3.13 8.84 -0.61
CA HIS A 173 4.06 7.78 -0.98
C HIS A 173 5.50 8.01 -0.51
N GLY A 174 5.84 9.23 -0.16
CA GLY A 174 7.11 9.60 0.47
C GLY A 174 7.11 9.43 1.98
N PHE A 175 6.04 8.88 2.58
CA PHE A 175 5.87 8.73 4.04
C PHE A 175 6.02 10.07 4.79
N GLY A 176 5.41 11.13 4.22
CA GLY A 176 5.58 12.50 4.67
C GLY A 176 5.05 12.80 6.08
N TRP A 177 4.24 11.91 6.65
CA TRP A 177 3.73 12.04 8.01
C TRP A 177 4.74 11.61 9.09
N LEU A 178 5.82 10.91 8.70
CA LEU A 178 6.87 10.46 9.62
C LEU A 178 7.92 11.56 9.82
N PRO A 179 8.39 11.79 11.06
CA PRO A 179 9.43 12.76 11.37
C PRO A 179 10.77 12.42 10.70
N ASP A 180 11.25 11.19 10.87
CA ASP A 180 12.42 10.65 10.18
C ASP A 180 11.98 9.52 9.25
N LYS A 181 11.97 9.83 7.95
CA LYS A 181 11.46 8.91 6.92
C LYS A 181 12.34 7.67 6.69
N GLU A 182 13.54 7.60 7.28
CA GLU A 182 14.42 6.44 7.18
C GLU A 182 14.46 5.67 8.49
N ALA A 183 14.58 6.39 9.61
CA ALA A 183 14.64 5.77 10.92
C ALA A 183 13.28 5.26 11.42
N ASP A 184 12.18 5.85 10.97
CA ASP A 184 10.82 5.51 11.43
C ASP A 184 10.11 4.44 10.56
N ILE A 185 10.80 3.83 9.59
CA ILE A 185 10.24 2.77 8.76
C ILE A 185 10.98 1.46 9.02
N GLY A 186 10.29 0.50 9.61
CA GLY A 186 10.79 -0.86 9.83
C GLY A 186 10.93 -1.63 8.51
N LYS A 187 11.84 -2.60 8.50
CA LYS A 187 12.09 -3.44 7.32
C LYS A 187 11.32 -4.74 7.40
N ILE A 188 10.65 -5.07 6.29
CA ILE A 188 10.15 -6.41 5.98
C ILE A 188 11.16 -7.05 5.03
N PRO A 189 11.47 -8.35 5.18
CA PRO A 189 12.30 -9.08 4.23
C PRO A 189 11.78 -9.01 2.81
N GLU A 190 12.68 -8.99 1.81
CA GLU A 190 12.33 -8.70 0.41
C GLU A 190 11.43 -9.77 -0.20
N GLU A 191 11.53 -11.02 0.23
CA GLU A 191 10.70 -12.15 -0.19
C GLU A 191 9.19 -11.93 0.04
N TRP A 192 8.80 -11.05 0.95
CA TRP A 192 7.39 -10.70 1.19
C TRP A 192 6.80 -9.75 0.15
N ASN A 193 7.64 -9.11 -0.64
CA ASN A 193 7.22 -8.25 -1.74
C ASN A 193 8.20 -8.40 -2.90
N TRP A 194 8.38 -9.64 -3.34
CA TRP A 194 9.21 -9.98 -4.49
C TRP A 194 8.60 -9.37 -5.76
N LEU A 195 9.44 -8.72 -6.57
CA LEU A 195 9.03 -8.01 -7.78
C LEU A 195 9.60 -8.71 -9.00
N ASP A 196 8.71 -9.22 -9.87
CA ASP A 196 9.10 -9.85 -11.14
C ASP A 196 9.95 -8.90 -11.99
N GLY A 197 11.08 -9.40 -12.49
CA GLY A 197 12.05 -8.64 -13.27
C GLY A 197 12.88 -7.59 -12.50
N HIS A 198 12.74 -7.51 -11.15
CA HIS A 198 13.46 -6.56 -10.30
C HIS A 198 14.16 -7.21 -9.11
N SER A 199 13.50 -8.15 -8.45
CA SER A 199 14.10 -8.92 -7.36
C SER A 199 14.94 -10.09 -7.90
N PRO A 200 15.96 -10.58 -7.16
CA PRO A 200 16.79 -11.70 -7.59
C PRO A 200 15.97 -12.96 -7.90
N GLU A 201 16.27 -13.64 -9.02
CA GLU A 201 15.54 -14.84 -9.47
C GLU A 201 15.76 -16.06 -8.56
N ASP A 202 16.86 -16.07 -7.81
CA ASP A 202 17.23 -17.13 -6.88
C ASP A 202 16.67 -16.94 -5.46
N MET A 203 15.86 -15.91 -5.26
CA MET A 203 15.18 -15.67 -3.98
C MET A 203 14.02 -16.65 -3.84
N ASP A 204 14.01 -17.38 -2.74
CA ASP A 204 12.95 -18.32 -2.37
C ASP A 204 11.77 -17.54 -1.75
N ALA A 205 10.98 -16.91 -2.62
CA ALA A 205 9.89 -15.99 -2.26
C ALA A 205 8.51 -16.68 -2.30
#